data_88f865d186b93a720f65fb34353bcb49
#
_entry.id   88f865d186b93a720f65fb34353bcb49
#
_cell.length_a   1.000
_cell.length_b   1.000
_cell.length_c   1.000
_cell.angle_alpha   90.00
_cell.angle_beta   90.00
_cell.angle_gamma   90.00
#
_symmetry.space_group_name_H-M   'P 1'
#
loop_
_entity.id
_entity.type
_entity.pdbx_description
1 polymer ?
#
loop_
_entity_poly.entity_id
_entity_poly.type
_entity_poly.pdbx_seq_one_letter_code
_entity_poly.pdbx_strand_id
1 'polypeptide(L)'
;MSLIDLRQPVRVNPLEVVERVAASHDWSFERAGEDEITILVRGKWSDYQVSYTWMHDIEALHLACAFELKVPERCHATTQQLISLINEQMWVGHFDLWTQDGIVMYRHALVLAGGVAASSRQCESLLGTALDACERYFPAFQFVVWAGKGAREALESAMFETAGEA
;
A
#
# COMPACT_ATOMS: atom_id res chain seq x y z
N MET A 1 51.87 -1.63 -3.63
CA MET A 1 50.59 -2.35 -3.63
C MET A 1 49.55 -1.41 -3.06
N SER A 2 48.75 -0.85 -3.93
CA SER A 2 47.65 0.02 -3.53
C SER A 2 46.50 -0.87 -3.04
N LEU A 3 46.17 -0.80 -1.76
CA LEU A 3 44.94 -1.33 -1.22
C LEU A 3 43.82 -0.50 -1.84
N ILE A 4 43.12 -1.07 -2.79
CA ILE A 4 41.85 -0.52 -3.25
C ILE A 4 40.90 -0.65 -2.07
N ASP A 5 40.66 0.47 -1.40
CA ASP A 5 39.63 0.62 -0.36
C ASP A 5 38.27 0.47 -1.04
N LEU A 6 37.80 -0.77 -1.09
CA LEU A 6 36.43 -1.09 -1.52
C LEU A 6 35.49 -0.66 -0.39
N ARG A 7 35.40 0.64 -0.12
CA ARG A 7 34.29 1.18 0.59
C ARG A 7 33.06 0.95 -0.25
N GLN A 8 32.30 -0.07 0.10
CA GLN A 8 30.93 -0.18 -0.39
C GLN A 8 30.26 1.17 -0.09
N PRO A 9 29.62 1.80 -1.08
CA PRO A 9 28.91 3.03 -0.81
C PRO A 9 27.94 2.76 0.34
N VAL A 10 27.97 3.62 1.38
CA VAL A 10 27.05 3.55 2.50
C VAL A 10 25.65 3.64 1.90
N ARG A 11 24.93 2.52 1.87
CA ARG A 11 23.56 2.48 1.39
C ARG A 11 22.71 3.29 2.37
N VAL A 12 22.15 4.39 1.89
CA VAL A 12 21.16 5.15 2.65
C VAL A 12 19.95 4.25 2.83
N ASN A 13 19.52 4.05 4.08
CA ASN A 13 18.31 3.29 4.38
C ASN A 13 17.11 3.99 3.71
N PRO A 14 16.36 3.33 2.82
CA PRO A 14 15.25 3.96 2.12
C PRO A 14 14.16 4.49 3.06
N LEU A 15 14.07 3.97 4.28
CA LEU A 15 13.11 4.46 5.29
C LEU A 15 13.44 5.88 5.78
N GLU A 16 14.69 6.32 5.71
CA GLU A 16 15.05 7.71 6.00
C GLU A 16 14.43 8.67 4.96
N VAL A 17 14.35 8.22 3.71
CA VAL A 17 13.69 8.98 2.64
C VAL A 17 12.18 9.02 2.87
N VAL A 18 11.57 7.89 3.23
CA VAL A 18 10.13 7.80 3.56
C VAL A 18 9.78 8.72 4.74
N GLU A 19 10.60 8.73 5.77
CA GLU A 19 10.42 9.59 6.95
C GLU A 19 10.42 11.07 6.59
N ARG A 20 11.35 11.49 5.73
CA ARG A 20 11.36 12.87 5.22
C ARG A 20 10.13 13.22 4.40
N VAL A 21 9.64 12.29 3.58
CA VAL A 21 8.40 12.47 2.81
C VAL A 21 7.21 12.64 3.76
N ALA A 22 7.08 11.78 4.77
CA ALA A 22 6.01 11.89 5.77
C ALA A 22 6.06 13.22 6.52
N ALA A 23 7.25 13.64 6.94
CA ALA A 23 7.46 14.92 7.63
C ALA A 23 7.09 16.11 6.74
N SER A 24 7.38 16.07 5.45
CA SER A 24 7.05 17.13 4.49
C SER A 24 5.55 17.32 4.26
N HIS A 25 4.76 16.28 4.50
CA HIS A 25 3.30 16.30 4.40
C HIS A 25 2.59 16.46 5.75
N ASP A 26 3.33 16.65 6.84
CA ASP A 26 2.81 16.71 8.22
C ASP A 26 2.02 15.47 8.63
N TRP A 27 2.34 14.31 8.06
CA TRP A 27 1.71 13.05 8.44
C TRP A 27 2.33 12.49 9.72
N SER A 28 1.49 11.95 10.59
CA SER A 28 1.94 11.19 11.76
C SER A 28 2.59 9.90 11.33
N PHE A 29 3.76 9.62 11.85
CA PHE A 29 4.47 8.37 11.59
C PHE A 29 5.14 7.82 12.84
N GLU A 30 5.34 6.50 12.85
CA GLU A 30 6.03 5.78 13.90
C GLU A 30 7.02 4.79 13.30
N ARG A 31 8.23 4.78 13.84
CA ARG A 31 9.26 3.79 13.49
C ARG A 31 9.11 2.57 14.38
N ALA A 32 8.97 1.40 13.77
CA ALA A 32 9.04 0.10 14.46
C ALA A 32 10.41 -0.55 14.22
N GLY A 33 11.46 0.06 14.75
CA GLY A 33 12.84 -0.35 14.53
C GLY A 33 13.48 0.32 13.31
N GLU A 34 14.55 -0.28 12.78
CA GLU A 34 15.33 0.27 11.67
C GLU A 34 14.70 0.01 10.30
N ASP A 35 13.91 -1.05 10.18
CA ASP A 35 13.44 -1.60 8.91
C ASP A 35 11.95 -1.40 8.66
N GLU A 36 11.24 -0.74 9.56
CA GLU A 36 9.80 -0.51 9.40
C GLU A 36 9.37 0.87 9.88
N ILE A 37 8.51 1.51 9.09
CA ILE A 37 7.83 2.76 9.43
C ILE A 37 6.35 2.65 9.08
N THR A 38 5.48 3.10 9.96
CA THR A 38 4.04 3.19 9.74
C THR A 38 3.61 4.64 9.71
N ILE A 39 2.85 5.01 8.71
CA ILE A 39 2.30 6.34 8.48
C ILE A 39 0.78 6.25 8.55
N LEU A 40 0.15 7.20 9.25
CA LEU A 40 -1.30 7.36 9.25
C LEU A 40 -1.67 8.48 8.28
N VAL A 41 -2.51 8.15 7.30
CA VAL A 41 -2.99 9.10 6.30
C VAL A 41 -4.51 9.15 6.36
N ARG A 42 -5.05 10.33 6.56
CA ARG A 42 -6.50 10.53 6.56
C ARG A 42 -7.00 10.58 5.12
N GLY A 43 -7.89 9.64 4.76
CA GLY A 43 -8.52 9.57 3.45
C GLY A 43 -9.96 10.08 3.45
N LYS A 44 -10.57 10.06 2.29
CA LYS A 44 -11.97 10.48 2.11
C LYS A 44 -12.95 9.49 2.75
N TRP A 45 -12.69 8.21 2.57
CA TRP A 45 -13.57 7.11 2.98
C TRP A 45 -13.15 6.44 4.29
N SER A 46 -11.86 6.45 4.55
CA SER A 46 -11.26 5.77 5.68
C SER A 46 -9.93 6.43 6.03
N ASP A 47 -9.46 6.18 7.23
CA ASP A 47 -8.06 6.42 7.58
C ASP A 47 -7.23 5.23 7.08
N TYR A 48 -6.07 5.51 6.51
CA TYR A 48 -5.17 4.51 5.96
C TYR A 48 -3.94 4.36 6.82
N GLN A 49 -3.63 3.13 7.14
CA GLN A 49 -2.38 2.76 7.77
C GLN A 49 -1.42 2.25 6.70
N VAL A 50 -0.37 3.01 6.44
CA VAL A 50 0.63 2.72 5.43
C VAL A 50 1.90 2.26 6.12
N SER A 51 2.30 1.02 5.89
CA SER A 51 3.53 0.45 6.43
C SER A 51 4.54 0.25 5.32
N TYR A 52 5.73 0.81 5.51
CA TYR A 52 6.89 0.53 4.67
C TYR A 52 7.84 -0.39 5.43
N THR A 53 8.31 -1.42 4.76
CA THR A 53 9.27 -2.37 5.30
C THR A 53 10.46 -2.49 4.35
N TRP A 54 11.67 -2.28 4.86
CA TRP A 54 12.88 -2.55 4.11
C TRP A 54 13.25 -4.02 4.24
N MET A 55 13.25 -4.71 3.12
CA MET A 55 13.56 -6.15 3.03
C MET A 55 14.98 -6.33 2.52
N HIS A 56 15.94 -6.49 3.42
CA HIS A 56 17.36 -6.58 3.10
C HIS A 56 17.71 -7.71 2.14
N ASP A 57 17.12 -8.89 2.32
CA ASP A 57 17.46 -10.10 1.57
C ASP A 57 17.14 -9.96 0.07
N ILE A 58 16.11 -9.23 -0.26
CA ILE A 58 15.68 -9.00 -1.64
C ILE A 58 15.91 -7.57 -2.13
N GLU A 59 16.50 -6.73 -1.30
CA GLU A 59 16.76 -5.31 -1.56
C GLU A 59 15.51 -4.56 -2.08
N ALA A 60 14.38 -4.76 -1.41
CA ALA A 60 13.13 -4.15 -1.78
C ALA A 60 12.51 -3.36 -0.64
N LEU A 61 11.97 -2.19 -0.98
CA LEU A 61 11.13 -1.40 -0.10
C LEU A 61 9.67 -1.81 -0.34
N HIS A 62 9.11 -2.56 0.58
CA HIS A 62 7.72 -3.02 0.51
C HIS A 62 6.78 -2.00 1.15
N LEU A 63 5.66 -1.74 0.50
CA LEU A 63 4.56 -0.95 1.04
C LEU A 63 3.32 -1.82 1.19
N ALA A 64 2.65 -1.72 2.34
CA ALA A 64 1.32 -2.23 2.57
C ALA A 64 0.42 -1.10 3.06
N CYS A 65 -0.72 -0.89 2.40
CA CYS A 65 -1.71 0.12 2.76
C CYS A 65 -3.01 -0.58 3.12
N ALA A 66 -3.34 -0.55 4.40
CA ALA A 66 -4.57 -1.12 4.93
C ALA A 66 -5.58 -0.02 5.25
N PHE A 67 -6.85 -0.31 5.02
CA PHE A 67 -7.93 0.57 5.43
C PHE A 67 -8.77 -0.07 6.54
N GLU A 68 -9.43 0.78 7.29
CA GLU A 68 -10.19 0.41 8.48
C GLU A 68 -11.53 -0.23 8.11
N LEU A 69 -11.44 -1.47 7.61
CA LEU A 69 -12.61 -2.29 7.28
C LEU A 69 -12.29 -3.73 7.63
N LYS A 70 -13.03 -4.29 8.59
CA LYS A 70 -12.92 -5.71 8.91
C LYS A 70 -13.89 -6.51 8.07
N VAL A 71 -13.35 -7.46 7.30
CA VAL A 71 -14.12 -8.38 6.48
C VAL A 71 -14.48 -9.60 7.32
N PRO A 72 -15.76 -9.82 7.64
CA PRO A 72 -16.17 -11.01 8.38
C PRO A 72 -15.97 -12.26 7.53
N GLU A 73 -15.79 -13.40 8.17
CA GLU A 73 -15.49 -14.68 7.50
C GLU A 73 -16.53 -15.04 6.43
N ARG A 74 -17.81 -14.76 6.67
CA ARG A 74 -18.90 -14.99 5.69
C ARG A 74 -18.72 -14.19 4.38
N CYS A 75 -17.93 -13.13 4.39
CA CYS A 75 -17.65 -12.27 3.23
C CYS A 75 -16.31 -12.57 2.57
N HIS A 76 -15.49 -13.47 3.11
CA HIS A 76 -14.14 -13.73 2.59
C HIS A 76 -14.15 -14.19 1.14
N ALA A 77 -14.99 -15.15 0.77
CA ALA A 77 -15.07 -15.67 -0.59
C ALA A 77 -15.48 -14.58 -1.60
N THR A 78 -16.48 -13.77 -1.28
CA THR A 78 -16.93 -12.65 -2.13
C THR A 78 -15.88 -11.58 -2.23
N THR A 79 -15.21 -11.26 -1.12
CA THR A 79 -14.10 -10.28 -1.10
C THR A 79 -12.92 -10.76 -1.95
N GLN A 80 -12.56 -12.02 -1.91
CA GLN A 80 -11.51 -12.60 -2.77
C GLN A 80 -11.88 -12.54 -4.25
N GLN A 81 -13.15 -12.78 -4.61
CA GLN A 81 -13.64 -12.59 -5.98
C GLN A 81 -13.54 -11.13 -6.41
N LEU A 82 -13.92 -10.20 -5.54
CA LEU A 82 -13.80 -8.76 -5.80
C LEU A 82 -12.33 -8.36 -6.02
N ILE A 83 -11.42 -8.82 -5.17
CA ILE A 83 -9.98 -8.58 -5.30
C ILE A 83 -9.46 -9.09 -6.65
N SER A 84 -9.86 -10.26 -7.08
CA SER A 84 -9.49 -10.80 -8.39
C SER A 84 -9.93 -9.89 -9.53
N LEU A 85 -11.17 -9.41 -9.50
CA LEU A 85 -11.70 -8.48 -10.52
C LEU A 85 -10.96 -7.13 -10.51
N ILE A 86 -10.62 -6.61 -9.33
CA ILE A 86 -9.89 -5.35 -9.21
C ILE A 86 -8.46 -5.52 -9.74
N ASN A 87 -7.76 -6.57 -9.32
CA ASN A 87 -6.36 -6.82 -9.71
C ASN A 87 -6.19 -7.00 -11.22
N GLU A 88 -7.18 -7.53 -11.92
CA GLU A 88 -7.17 -7.61 -13.38
C GLU A 88 -7.02 -6.24 -14.06
N GLN A 89 -7.49 -5.18 -13.42
CA GLN A 89 -7.49 -3.82 -13.96
C GLN A 89 -6.27 -3.00 -13.52
N MET A 90 -5.46 -3.54 -12.61
CA MET A 90 -4.35 -2.81 -12.00
C MET A 90 -3.03 -3.12 -12.71
N TRP A 91 -2.30 -2.06 -13.06
CA TRP A 91 -0.96 -2.18 -13.65
C TRP A 91 0.15 -2.21 -12.60
N VAL A 92 -0.11 -1.63 -11.43
CA VAL A 92 0.89 -1.43 -10.38
C VAL A 92 0.30 -1.82 -9.03
N GLY A 93 0.99 -2.70 -8.33
CA GLY A 93 0.52 -3.20 -7.05
C GLY A 93 -0.68 -4.13 -7.17
N HIS A 94 -1.19 -4.55 -6.03
CA HIS A 94 -2.34 -5.44 -5.97
C HIS A 94 -3.01 -5.37 -4.60
N PHE A 95 -4.27 -5.76 -4.53
CA PHE A 95 -4.97 -5.99 -3.27
C PHE A 95 -4.84 -7.44 -2.82
N ASP A 96 -4.87 -7.61 -1.50
CA ASP A 96 -4.82 -8.90 -0.83
C ASP A 96 -5.77 -8.92 0.36
N LEU A 97 -6.28 -10.08 0.70
CA LEU A 97 -7.06 -10.30 1.92
C LEU A 97 -6.25 -11.16 2.89
N TRP A 98 -5.93 -10.60 4.05
CA TRP A 98 -5.38 -11.37 5.16
C TRP A 98 -6.53 -12.02 5.92
N THR A 99 -6.74 -13.30 5.65
CA THR A 99 -7.92 -14.03 6.10
C THR A 99 -7.96 -14.24 7.61
N GLN A 100 -6.80 -14.32 8.27
CA GLN A 100 -6.74 -14.46 9.73
C GLN A 100 -7.30 -13.24 10.44
N ASP A 101 -6.99 -12.06 9.94
CA ASP A 101 -7.38 -10.78 10.56
C ASP A 101 -8.59 -10.14 9.88
N GLY A 102 -8.98 -10.62 8.70
CA GLY A 102 -10.05 -10.04 7.89
C GLY A 102 -9.71 -8.65 7.36
N ILE A 103 -8.44 -8.40 7.06
CA ILE A 103 -7.94 -7.09 6.61
C ILE A 103 -7.65 -7.13 5.13
N VAL A 104 -8.22 -6.18 4.39
CA VAL A 104 -7.84 -5.91 3.00
C VAL A 104 -6.71 -4.90 2.99
N MET A 105 -5.69 -5.18 2.19
CA MET A 105 -4.58 -4.28 2.00
C MET A 105 -4.14 -4.19 0.54
N TYR A 106 -3.71 -3.02 0.16
CA TYR A 106 -2.96 -2.81 -1.08
C TYR A 106 -1.48 -3.04 -0.81
N ARG A 107 -0.81 -3.76 -1.69
CA ARG A 107 0.62 -4.10 -1.58
C ARG A 107 1.36 -3.73 -2.84
N HIS A 108 2.55 -3.21 -2.67
CA HIS A 108 3.47 -2.88 -3.75
C HIS A 108 4.90 -2.88 -3.22
N ALA A 109 5.87 -3.01 -4.10
CA ALA A 109 7.28 -2.97 -3.72
C ALA A 109 8.11 -2.22 -4.77
N LEU A 110 9.13 -1.52 -4.29
CA LEU A 110 10.17 -0.90 -5.09
C LEU A 110 11.45 -1.71 -4.92
N VAL A 111 11.89 -2.36 -5.99
CA VAL A 111 13.14 -3.14 -6.00
C VAL A 111 14.31 -2.19 -6.20
N LEU A 112 15.24 -2.19 -5.26
CA LEU A 112 16.43 -1.35 -5.24
C LEU A 112 17.71 -2.18 -5.38
N ALA A 113 17.63 -3.34 -6.00
CA ALA A 113 18.76 -4.23 -6.22
C ALA A 113 19.86 -3.55 -7.04
N GLY A 114 21.12 -3.89 -6.75
CA GLY A 114 22.27 -3.35 -7.45
C GLY A 114 22.83 -2.05 -6.88
N GLY A 115 22.51 -1.73 -5.62
CA GLY A 115 23.05 -0.57 -4.92
C GLY A 115 22.39 0.76 -5.28
N VAL A 116 21.18 0.72 -5.83
CA VAL A 116 20.39 1.92 -6.17
C VAL A 116 19.75 2.48 -4.90
N ALA A 117 19.83 3.80 -4.71
CA ALA A 117 19.14 4.49 -3.64
C ALA A 117 17.75 4.96 -4.09
N ALA A 118 16.76 4.86 -3.19
CA ALA A 118 15.44 5.40 -3.44
C ALA A 118 15.48 6.94 -3.46
N SER A 119 14.77 7.55 -4.41
CA SER A 119 14.53 9.00 -4.41
C SER A 119 13.26 9.33 -3.62
N SER A 120 13.15 10.58 -3.15
CA SER A 120 11.93 11.08 -2.52
C SER A 120 10.73 10.92 -3.46
N ARG A 121 10.91 11.23 -4.75
CA ARG A 121 9.84 11.09 -5.75
C ARG A 121 9.39 9.64 -5.95
N GLN A 122 10.29 8.66 -5.88
CA GLN A 122 9.92 7.24 -5.93
C GLN A 122 9.07 6.84 -4.71
N CYS A 123 9.46 7.29 -3.52
CA CYS A 123 8.72 7.02 -2.30
C CYS A 123 7.34 7.70 -2.31
N GLU A 124 7.26 8.95 -2.75
CA GLU A 124 5.99 9.68 -2.92
C GLU A 124 5.08 9.01 -3.95
N SER A 125 5.63 8.59 -5.08
CA SER A 125 4.88 7.90 -6.12
C SER A 125 4.34 6.55 -5.65
N LEU A 126 5.14 5.80 -4.92
CA LEU A 126 4.73 4.54 -4.31
C LEU A 126 3.54 4.74 -3.35
N LEU A 127 3.62 5.75 -2.51
CA LEU A 127 2.54 6.12 -1.58
C LEU A 127 1.31 6.64 -2.31
N GLY A 128 1.48 7.55 -3.26
CA GLY A 128 0.38 8.13 -4.04
C GLY A 128 -0.40 7.06 -4.78
N THR A 129 0.28 6.12 -5.43
CA THR A 129 -0.36 4.99 -6.10
C THR A 129 -1.18 4.13 -5.14
N ALA A 130 -0.66 3.88 -3.95
CA ALA A 130 -1.37 3.12 -2.92
C ALA A 130 -2.63 3.84 -2.44
N LEU A 131 -2.53 5.13 -2.14
CA LEU A 131 -3.66 5.94 -1.68
C LEU A 131 -4.73 6.07 -2.76
N ASP A 132 -4.34 6.32 -4.01
CA ASP A 132 -5.28 6.42 -5.14
C ASP A 132 -6.04 5.10 -5.35
N ALA A 133 -5.35 3.97 -5.28
CA ALA A 133 -5.98 2.66 -5.38
C ALA A 133 -6.96 2.40 -4.23
N CYS A 134 -6.56 2.68 -2.99
CA CYS A 134 -7.41 2.50 -1.82
C CYS A 134 -8.65 3.40 -1.88
N GLU A 135 -8.49 4.68 -2.21
CA GLU A 135 -9.62 5.61 -2.34
C GLU A 135 -10.59 5.18 -3.44
N ARG A 136 -10.07 4.71 -4.55
CA ARG A 136 -10.89 4.27 -5.67
C ARG A 136 -11.72 3.03 -5.38
N TYR A 137 -11.15 2.05 -4.69
CA TYR A 137 -11.78 0.73 -4.52
C TYR A 137 -12.38 0.48 -3.15
N PHE A 138 -12.10 1.31 -2.15
CA PHE A 138 -12.69 1.17 -0.81
C PHE A 138 -14.23 1.04 -0.84
N PRO A 139 -14.97 1.85 -1.62
CA PRO A 139 -16.43 1.71 -1.70
C PRO A 139 -16.88 0.33 -2.19
N ALA A 140 -16.14 -0.31 -3.09
CA ALA A 140 -16.47 -1.66 -3.55
C ALA A 140 -16.45 -2.69 -2.40
N PHE A 141 -15.43 -2.60 -1.55
CA PHE A 141 -15.35 -3.46 -0.37
C PHE A 141 -16.47 -3.19 0.64
N GLN A 142 -16.86 -1.93 0.81
CA GLN A 142 -18.01 -1.57 1.65
C GLN A 142 -19.30 -2.19 1.12
N PHE A 143 -19.53 -2.16 -0.19
CA PHE A 143 -20.72 -2.78 -0.79
C PHE A 143 -20.79 -4.29 -0.56
N VAL A 144 -19.67 -4.97 -0.56
CA VAL A 144 -19.61 -6.40 -0.21
C VAL A 144 -19.90 -6.61 1.27
N VAL A 145 -19.19 -5.91 2.14
CA VAL A 145 -19.22 -6.18 3.60
C VAL A 145 -20.49 -5.65 4.25
N TRP A 146 -20.94 -4.46 3.88
CA TRP A 146 -22.07 -3.78 4.53
C TRP A 146 -23.38 -3.91 3.78
N ALA A 147 -23.35 -3.98 2.46
CA ALA A 147 -24.55 -4.11 1.66
C ALA A 147 -24.82 -5.53 1.14
N GLY A 148 -23.92 -6.47 1.38
CA GLY A 148 -24.08 -7.86 0.96
C GLY A 148 -24.11 -8.09 -0.55
N LYS A 149 -23.56 -7.15 -1.33
CA LYS A 149 -23.51 -7.26 -2.80
C LYS A 149 -22.50 -8.32 -3.24
N GLY A 150 -22.78 -8.96 -4.39
CA GLY A 150 -21.81 -9.80 -5.05
C GLY A 150 -20.63 -8.98 -5.61
N ALA A 151 -19.51 -9.64 -5.91
CA ALA A 151 -18.28 -8.99 -6.29
C ALA A 151 -18.42 -8.05 -7.50
N ARG A 152 -19.01 -8.52 -8.57
CA ARG A 152 -19.20 -7.72 -9.81
C ARG A 152 -20.11 -6.54 -9.59
N GLU A 153 -21.24 -6.73 -8.94
CA GLU A 153 -22.17 -5.66 -8.61
C GLU A 153 -21.54 -4.60 -7.70
N ALA A 154 -20.77 -5.02 -6.71
CA ALA A 154 -20.06 -4.12 -5.81
C ALA A 154 -19.04 -3.25 -6.56
N LEU A 155 -18.28 -3.85 -7.47
CA LEU A 155 -17.32 -3.12 -8.29
C LEU A 155 -18.00 -2.12 -9.23
N GLU A 156 -19.05 -2.52 -9.93
CA GLU A 156 -19.84 -1.64 -10.82
C GLU A 156 -20.44 -0.45 -10.04
N SER A 157 -21.02 -0.71 -8.86
CA SER A 157 -21.57 0.33 -8.00
C SER A 157 -20.53 1.33 -7.55
N ALA A 158 -19.35 0.87 -7.16
CA ALA A 158 -18.24 1.73 -6.76
C ALA A 158 -17.72 2.60 -7.91
N MET A 159 -17.59 2.03 -9.10
CA MET A 159 -17.15 2.78 -10.28
C MET A 159 -18.18 3.84 -10.70
N PHE A 160 -19.45 3.57 -10.55
CA PHE A 160 -20.50 4.53 -10.83
C PHE A 160 -20.47 5.72 -9.85
N GLU A 161 -20.28 5.47 -8.57
CA GLU A 161 -20.16 6.55 -7.57
C GLU A 161 -18.94 7.43 -7.81
N THR A 162 -17.79 6.84 -8.13
CA THR A 162 -16.57 7.61 -8.41
C THR A 162 -16.67 8.43 -9.70
N ALA A 163 -17.41 7.99 -10.70
CA ALA A 163 -17.66 8.73 -11.95
C ALA A 163 -18.61 9.93 -11.74
N GLY A 164 -19.52 9.85 -10.77
CA GLY A 164 -20.47 10.93 -10.45
C GLY A 164 -19.85 12.10 -9.69
N GLU A 165 -18.60 12.01 -9.27
CA GLU A 165 -17.86 13.05 -8.53
C GLU A 165 -16.84 13.81 -9.38
N ALA A 166 -16.80 13.52 -10.66
CA ALA A 166 -15.89 14.21 -11.59
C ALA A 166 -16.37 15.64 -11.92
#